data_a16f5d32517fa39f1ffba373ea3f99a0
#
_entry.id   a16f5d32517fa39f1ffba373ea3f99a0
#
_cell.length_a   1.000
_cell.length_b   1.000
_cell.length_c   1.000
_cell.angle_alpha   90.00
_cell.angle_beta   90.00
_cell.angle_gamma   90.00
#
_symmetry.space_group_name_H-M   'P 1'
#
loop_
_entity.id
_entity.type
_entity.pdbx_description
1 polymer ?
#
loop_
_entity_poly.entity_id
_entity_poly.type
_entity_poly.pdbx_seq_one_letter_code
_entity_poly.pdbx_strand_id
1 'polypeptide(L)'
;MKASLYNPFENLDFNYQNCFLTGRELERYNNRIQVFPEWIMKRYELHETPFTMLAENKVNYEALILPVSKIAFDAINFLENEIETAFTKGYEEVKNLEEIKIFQWLTLRVYGILYNDLAYAYSKNIDNGKQYKLSSYYTGRIKNLHALLQSILIPMEMKTKMWSIVVEKVKYSKDIFNYKDETKNLNASLAMNDFGIIACLQDNGHNLKFNETIVNNLSGINMHPIQFEELWCRFLYSNYLLHNSTEFKFENENEKILVSNDNNEFEFGEWDDKMFSQVLANYWKPWGITTQEIYQYPGTTITYLIDELTNKIVDPETISLPW
;
A
#
# COMPACT_ATOMS: atom_id res chain seq x y z
N MET A 1 6.27 5.78 -30.96
CA MET A 1 4.79 5.75 -30.79
C MET A 1 4.46 6.61 -29.57
N LYS A 2 3.39 7.43 -29.61
CA LYS A 2 2.97 8.13 -28.39
C LYS A 2 2.56 7.10 -27.33
N ALA A 3 3.09 7.23 -26.13
CA ALA A 3 2.70 6.42 -25.00
C ALA A 3 1.21 6.72 -24.68
N SER A 4 0.38 5.69 -24.60
CA SER A 4 -1.04 5.83 -24.28
C SER A 4 -1.35 5.01 -23.05
N LEU A 5 -1.92 5.64 -22.03
CA LEU A 5 -2.38 4.97 -20.83
C LEU A 5 -3.69 4.24 -21.10
N TYR A 6 -3.77 3.01 -20.64
CA TYR A 6 -5.01 2.24 -20.61
C TYR A 6 -5.85 2.65 -19.39
N ASN A 7 -7.17 2.73 -19.58
CA ASN A 7 -8.11 3.05 -18.52
C ASN A 7 -9.23 1.99 -18.45
N PRO A 8 -9.18 1.04 -17.52
CA PRO A 8 -10.18 -0.01 -17.41
C PRO A 8 -11.56 0.50 -16.99
N PHE A 9 -11.65 1.73 -16.46
CA PHE A 9 -12.92 2.32 -16.02
C PHE A 9 -13.75 2.92 -17.14
N GLU A 10 -13.21 3.10 -18.36
CA GLU A 10 -14.00 3.57 -19.50
C GLU A 10 -15.08 2.58 -19.91
N ASN A 11 -14.74 1.28 -19.88
CA ASN A 11 -15.65 0.20 -20.27
C ASN A 11 -15.98 -0.74 -19.10
N LEU A 12 -15.56 -0.41 -17.87
CA LEU A 12 -15.64 -1.30 -16.71
C LEU A 12 -15.04 -2.68 -16.98
N ASP A 13 -13.86 -2.69 -17.58
CA ASP A 13 -13.20 -3.88 -18.12
C ASP A 13 -12.42 -4.65 -17.03
N PHE A 14 -13.16 -5.19 -16.05
CA PHE A 14 -12.65 -6.02 -14.97
C PHE A 14 -12.93 -7.48 -15.22
N ASN A 15 -12.33 -8.03 -16.27
CA ASN A 15 -12.48 -9.42 -16.68
C ASN A 15 -11.12 -10.09 -16.87
N TYR A 16 -11.10 -11.41 -16.95
CA TYR A 16 -9.88 -12.18 -17.13
C TYR A 16 -9.51 -12.45 -18.60
N GLN A 17 -10.14 -11.75 -19.55
CA GLN A 17 -9.89 -11.89 -21.00
C GLN A 17 -8.90 -10.82 -21.48
N ASN A 18 -8.81 -9.70 -20.78
CA ASN A 18 -7.95 -8.59 -21.13
C ASN A 18 -6.83 -8.41 -20.10
N CYS A 19 -5.64 -8.01 -20.54
CA CYS A 19 -4.55 -7.67 -19.65
C CYS A 19 -4.93 -6.50 -18.75
N PHE A 20 -4.85 -6.69 -17.44
CA PHE A 20 -5.24 -5.68 -16.46
C PHE A 20 -4.46 -4.37 -16.61
N LEU A 21 -3.20 -4.44 -17.10
CA LEU A 21 -2.30 -3.28 -17.18
C LEU A 21 -2.32 -2.57 -18.54
N THR A 22 -2.67 -3.29 -19.64
CA THR A 22 -2.60 -2.76 -21.00
C THR A 22 -3.92 -2.78 -21.76
N GLY A 23 -4.95 -3.43 -21.23
CA GLY A 23 -6.24 -3.63 -21.91
C GLY A 23 -6.19 -4.55 -23.14
N ARG A 24 -5.02 -5.10 -23.47
CA ARG A 24 -4.89 -6.00 -24.62
C ARG A 24 -5.61 -7.31 -24.38
N GLU A 25 -6.37 -7.75 -25.36
CA GLU A 25 -6.99 -9.08 -25.34
C GLU A 25 -5.92 -10.17 -25.23
N LEU A 26 -6.20 -11.19 -24.42
CA LEU A 26 -5.30 -12.32 -24.18
C LEU A 26 -5.67 -13.47 -25.10
N GLU A 27 -4.71 -13.89 -25.93
CA GLU A 27 -4.89 -14.98 -26.90
C GLU A 27 -5.21 -16.34 -26.25
N ARG A 28 -4.86 -16.51 -24.98
CA ARG A 28 -5.15 -17.70 -24.17
C ARG A 28 -5.33 -17.33 -22.70
N TYR A 29 -6.23 -18.01 -22.02
CA TYR A 29 -6.54 -17.81 -20.57
C TYR A 29 -5.37 -18.09 -19.62
N ASN A 30 -4.19 -18.43 -20.09
CA ASN A 30 -3.09 -18.96 -19.29
C ASN A 30 -2.08 -17.91 -18.83
N ASN A 31 -2.17 -16.66 -19.26
CA ASN A 31 -1.26 -15.62 -18.83
C ASN A 31 -1.85 -14.91 -17.60
N ARG A 32 -1.53 -15.41 -16.44
CA ARG A 32 -1.95 -14.86 -15.15
C ARG A 32 -0.74 -14.75 -14.24
N ILE A 33 -0.77 -13.74 -13.38
CA ILE A 33 0.16 -13.62 -12.23
C ILE A 33 -0.66 -13.66 -10.96
N GLN A 34 -0.04 -14.08 -9.88
CA GLN A 34 -0.60 -13.96 -8.54
C GLN A 34 -0.37 -12.55 -8.01
N VAL A 35 -1.34 -12.02 -7.25
CA VAL A 35 -1.20 -10.71 -6.60
C VAL A 35 -0.05 -10.75 -5.62
N PHE A 36 0.12 -11.83 -4.86
CA PHE A 36 1.31 -12.05 -4.03
C PHE A 36 2.22 -13.07 -4.73
N PRO A 37 3.53 -12.76 -4.86
CA PRO A 37 4.41 -13.61 -5.64
C PRO A 37 4.68 -14.95 -4.97
N GLU A 38 4.97 -15.94 -5.78
CA GLU A 38 5.15 -17.32 -5.35
C GLU A 38 6.26 -17.50 -4.27
N TRP A 39 7.32 -16.67 -4.33
CA TRP A 39 8.38 -16.72 -3.33
C TRP A 39 7.91 -16.31 -1.92
N ILE A 40 6.98 -15.33 -1.82
CA ILE A 40 6.32 -14.95 -0.55
C ILE A 40 5.41 -16.08 -0.09
N MET A 41 4.55 -16.57 -0.99
CA MET A 41 3.57 -17.60 -0.65
C MET A 41 4.24 -18.90 -0.17
N LYS A 42 5.32 -19.31 -0.81
CA LYS A 42 6.10 -20.49 -0.37
C LYS A 42 6.81 -20.27 0.95
N ARG A 43 7.46 -19.11 1.10
CA ARG A 43 8.26 -18.84 2.31
C ARG A 43 7.40 -18.79 3.57
N TYR A 44 6.19 -18.27 3.47
CA TYR A 44 5.29 -18.04 4.62
C TYR A 44 4.07 -18.96 4.60
N GLU A 45 4.03 -19.96 3.74
CA GLU A 45 2.96 -20.96 3.63
C GLU A 45 1.57 -20.35 3.44
N LEU A 46 1.48 -19.30 2.60
CA LEU A 46 0.25 -18.49 2.46
C LEU A 46 -0.76 -19.05 1.46
N HIS A 47 -0.46 -20.07 0.66
CA HIS A 47 -1.33 -20.52 -0.45
C HIS A 47 -2.78 -20.71 -0.02
N GLU A 48 -3.01 -21.47 1.05
CA GLU A 48 -4.34 -21.77 1.58
C GLU A 48 -4.77 -20.81 2.69
N THR A 49 -3.96 -19.81 3.02
CA THR A 49 -4.30 -18.83 4.05
C THR A 49 -5.46 -17.96 3.57
N PRO A 50 -6.52 -17.80 4.38
CA PRO A 50 -7.66 -16.99 3.99
C PRO A 50 -7.31 -15.50 3.96
N PHE A 51 -7.70 -14.84 2.89
CA PHE A 51 -7.64 -13.39 2.71
C PHE A 51 -9.07 -12.83 2.68
N THR A 52 -9.33 -11.78 3.45
CA THR A 52 -10.65 -11.14 3.50
C THR A 52 -10.71 -9.99 2.52
N MET A 53 -11.59 -10.11 1.53
CA MET A 53 -11.87 -9.09 0.52
C MET A 53 -12.76 -7.97 1.09
N LEU A 54 -12.83 -6.83 0.41
CA LEU A 54 -13.67 -5.68 0.82
C LEU A 54 -15.16 -6.05 0.97
N ALA A 55 -15.65 -6.95 0.13
CA ALA A 55 -17.03 -7.45 0.18
C ALA A 55 -17.24 -8.52 1.26
N GLU A 56 -16.33 -8.63 2.26
CA GLU A 56 -16.32 -9.63 3.34
C GLU A 56 -16.23 -11.09 2.86
N ASN A 57 -16.02 -11.32 1.56
CA ASN A 57 -15.76 -12.67 1.06
C ASN A 57 -14.34 -13.09 1.46
N LYS A 58 -14.21 -14.36 1.80
CA LYS A 58 -12.91 -14.98 2.05
C LYS A 58 -12.46 -15.74 0.83
N VAL A 59 -11.26 -15.49 0.37
CA VAL A 59 -10.57 -16.23 -0.69
C VAL A 59 -9.19 -16.63 -0.15
N ASN A 60 -8.53 -17.60 -0.77
CA ASN A 60 -7.14 -17.91 -0.42
C ASN A 60 -6.21 -16.97 -1.17
N TYR A 61 -5.01 -16.72 -0.63
CA TYR A 61 -4.00 -15.88 -1.29
C TYR A 61 -3.73 -16.31 -2.72
N GLU A 62 -3.67 -17.62 -3.00
CA GLU A 62 -3.45 -18.17 -4.34
C GLU A 62 -4.56 -17.85 -5.34
N ALA A 63 -5.77 -17.56 -4.88
CA ALA A 63 -6.90 -17.20 -5.74
C ALA A 63 -6.86 -15.74 -6.20
N LEU A 64 -6.03 -14.91 -5.60
CA LEU A 64 -5.84 -13.51 -6.00
C LEU A 64 -4.94 -13.45 -7.23
N ILE A 65 -5.53 -13.35 -8.42
CA ILE A 65 -4.83 -13.40 -9.70
C ILE A 65 -5.13 -12.19 -10.57
N LEU A 66 -4.20 -11.86 -11.45
CA LEU A 66 -4.33 -10.78 -12.45
C LEU A 66 -4.06 -11.33 -13.85
N PRO A 67 -4.92 -11.00 -14.84
CA PRO A 67 -4.69 -11.35 -16.24
C PRO A 67 -3.61 -10.45 -16.85
N VAL A 68 -2.58 -11.04 -17.47
CA VAL A 68 -1.42 -10.27 -17.98
C VAL A 68 -1.07 -10.65 -19.42
N SER A 69 -0.73 -9.66 -20.25
CA SER A 69 -0.06 -9.89 -21.52
C SER A 69 1.40 -10.29 -21.31
N LYS A 70 2.02 -10.90 -22.33
CA LYS A 70 3.43 -11.31 -22.25
C LYS A 70 4.36 -10.15 -21.86
N ILE A 71 4.15 -8.97 -22.43
CA ILE A 71 4.98 -7.78 -22.13
C ILE A 71 4.82 -7.36 -20.65
N ALA A 72 3.59 -7.33 -20.15
CA ALA A 72 3.32 -7.00 -18.75
C ALA A 72 3.89 -8.08 -17.81
N PHE A 73 3.77 -9.35 -18.16
CA PHE A 73 4.35 -10.46 -17.42
C PHE A 73 5.87 -10.33 -17.27
N ASP A 74 6.57 -10.07 -18.38
CA ASP A 74 8.04 -9.95 -18.35
C ASP A 74 8.50 -8.76 -17.51
N ALA A 75 7.84 -7.60 -17.65
CA ALA A 75 8.17 -6.41 -16.87
C ALA A 75 7.88 -6.58 -15.37
N ILE A 76 6.76 -7.19 -15.02
CA ILE A 76 6.42 -7.48 -13.62
C ILE A 76 7.40 -8.49 -13.03
N ASN A 77 7.76 -9.55 -13.75
CA ASN A 77 8.75 -10.51 -13.27
C ASN A 77 10.13 -9.88 -13.07
N PHE A 78 10.53 -8.93 -13.92
CA PHE A 78 11.76 -8.19 -13.71
C PHE A 78 11.72 -7.41 -12.39
N LEU A 79 10.64 -6.67 -12.13
CA LEU A 79 10.43 -5.97 -10.85
C LEU A 79 10.43 -6.95 -9.67
N GLU A 80 9.71 -8.08 -9.78
CA GLU A 80 9.64 -9.10 -8.72
C GLU A 80 11.02 -9.65 -8.35
N ASN A 81 11.87 -9.94 -9.33
CA ASN A 81 13.22 -10.47 -9.09
C ASN A 81 14.11 -9.47 -8.34
N GLU A 82 14.00 -8.18 -8.65
CA GLU A 82 14.76 -7.14 -7.95
C GLU A 82 14.28 -7.01 -6.50
N ILE A 83 12.95 -6.99 -6.30
CA ILE A 83 12.34 -6.89 -4.97
C ILE A 83 12.64 -8.14 -4.14
N GLU A 84 12.47 -9.34 -4.68
CA GLU A 84 12.80 -10.61 -3.99
C GLU A 84 14.26 -10.61 -3.52
N THR A 85 15.16 -10.17 -4.39
CA THR A 85 16.59 -10.09 -4.06
C THR A 85 16.86 -9.17 -2.88
N ALA A 86 16.27 -7.96 -2.90
CA ALA A 86 16.47 -6.99 -1.82
C ALA A 86 15.77 -7.43 -0.51
N PHE A 87 14.53 -7.89 -0.61
CA PHE A 87 13.73 -8.30 0.57
C PHE A 87 14.33 -9.55 1.26
N THR A 88 14.94 -10.44 0.48
CA THR A 88 15.62 -11.62 1.05
C THR A 88 16.89 -11.23 1.81
N LYS A 89 17.60 -10.19 1.35
CA LYS A 89 18.80 -9.69 2.02
C LYS A 89 18.51 -8.82 3.25
N GLY A 90 17.33 -8.19 3.31
CA GLY A 90 16.86 -7.42 4.46
C GLY A 90 17.03 -5.91 4.32
N TYR A 91 16.96 -5.23 5.48
CA TYR A 91 16.80 -3.77 5.59
C TYR A 91 17.75 -2.95 4.72
N GLU A 92 19.05 -3.23 4.76
CA GLU A 92 20.04 -2.40 4.06
C GLU A 92 19.82 -2.39 2.54
N GLU A 93 19.47 -3.52 1.96
CA GLU A 93 19.20 -3.61 0.52
C GLU A 93 17.84 -2.98 0.17
N VAL A 94 16.83 -3.16 1.03
CA VAL A 94 15.51 -2.56 0.82
C VAL A 94 15.58 -1.04 0.91
N LYS A 95 16.35 -0.50 1.85
CA LYS A 95 16.55 0.95 2.02
C LYS A 95 17.24 1.59 0.81
N ASN A 96 18.07 0.82 0.10
CA ASN A 96 18.80 1.27 -1.09
C ASN A 96 18.03 1.07 -2.40
N LEU A 97 16.85 0.44 -2.38
CA LEU A 97 16.01 0.34 -3.57
C LEU A 97 15.54 1.73 -4.03
N GLU A 98 15.41 1.89 -5.33
CA GLU A 98 14.72 3.04 -5.88
C GLU A 98 13.28 3.09 -5.38
N GLU A 99 12.86 4.21 -4.77
CA GLU A 99 11.53 4.38 -4.17
C GLU A 99 10.40 4.03 -5.15
N ILE A 100 10.58 4.31 -6.45
CA ILE A 100 9.62 3.96 -7.49
C ILE A 100 9.39 2.45 -7.59
N LYS A 101 10.40 1.61 -7.36
CA LYS A 101 10.25 0.14 -7.40
C LYS A 101 9.43 -0.36 -6.22
N ILE A 102 9.66 0.19 -5.03
CA ILE A 102 8.85 -0.08 -3.84
C ILE A 102 7.40 0.35 -4.09
N PHE A 103 7.21 1.56 -4.64
CA PHE A 103 5.90 2.07 -5.01
C PHE A 103 5.18 1.15 -6.01
N GLN A 104 5.82 0.78 -7.11
CA GLN A 104 5.27 -0.11 -8.13
C GLN A 104 4.87 -1.46 -7.54
N TRP A 105 5.73 -2.04 -6.70
CA TRP A 105 5.49 -3.34 -6.09
C TRP A 105 4.31 -3.30 -5.11
N LEU A 106 4.25 -2.34 -4.18
CA LEU A 106 3.13 -2.18 -3.26
C LEU A 106 1.83 -1.85 -3.98
N THR A 107 1.90 -0.94 -4.97
CA THR A 107 0.74 -0.58 -5.80
C THR A 107 0.18 -1.78 -6.55
N LEU A 108 1.03 -2.69 -7.04
CA LEU A 108 0.60 -3.92 -7.69
C LEU A 108 -0.19 -4.83 -6.72
N ARG A 109 0.19 -4.90 -5.42
CA ARG A 109 -0.55 -5.65 -4.39
C ARG A 109 -1.91 -5.00 -4.14
N VAL A 110 -1.93 -3.71 -3.78
CA VAL A 110 -3.16 -2.98 -3.48
C VAL A 110 -4.11 -2.97 -4.67
N TYR A 111 -3.61 -2.65 -5.87
CA TYR A 111 -4.44 -2.66 -7.08
C TYR A 111 -4.91 -4.07 -7.45
N GLY A 112 -4.07 -5.08 -7.27
CA GLY A 112 -4.43 -6.47 -7.54
C GLY A 112 -5.57 -6.97 -6.65
N ILE A 113 -5.58 -6.61 -5.37
CA ILE A 113 -6.68 -6.90 -4.46
C ILE A 113 -7.94 -6.18 -4.93
N LEU A 114 -7.86 -4.87 -5.21
CA LEU A 114 -8.97 -4.06 -5.71
C LEU A 114 -9.52 -4.60 -7.05
N TYR A 115 -8.65 -5.05 -7.96
CA TYR A 115 -9.07 -5.63 -9.22
C TYR A 115 -9.94 -6.88 -9.02
N ASN A 116 -9.52 -7.78 -8.13
CA ASN A 116 -10.28 -8.99 -7.81
C ASN A 116 -11.63 -8.67 -7.14
N ASP A 117 -11.67 -7.67 -6.24
CA ASP A 117 -12.92 -7.18 -5.65
C ASP A 117 -13.86 -6.60 -6.70
N LEU A 118 -13.35 -5.79 -7.62
CA LEU A 118 -14.14 -5.18 -8.69
C LEU A 118 -14.64 -6.24 -9.68
N ALA A 119 -13.80 -7.19 -10.07
CA ALA A 119 -14.19 -8.28 -10.96
C ALA A 119 -15.31 -9.13 -10.35
N TYR A 120 -15.19 -9.47 -9.06
CA TYR A 120 -16.23 -10.18 -8.32
C TYR A 120 -17.53 -9.38 -8.21
N ALA A 121 -17.44 -8.12 -7.80
CA ALA A 121 -18.61 -7.27 -7.64
C ALA A 121 -19.33 -7.01 -8.98
N TYR A 122 -18.56 -6.84 -10.05
CA TYR A 122 -19.09 -6.65 -11.40
C TYR A 122 -19.83 -7.90 -11.88
N SER A 123 -19.23 -9.09 -11.81
CA SER A 123 -19.86 -10.35 -12.22
C SER A 123 -21.15 -10.61 -11.44
N LYS A 124 -21.12 -10.48 -10.12
CA LYS A 124 -22.28 -10.68 -9.25
C LYS A 124 -23.43 -9.71 -9.55
N ASN A 125 -23.14 -8.47 -9.96
CA ASN A 125 -24.18 -7.50 -10.30
C ASN A 125 -24.80 -7.80 -11.67
N ILE A 126 -24.00 -8.24 -12.66
CA ILE A 126 -24.52 -8.71 -13.95
C ILE A 126 -25.48 -9.88 -13.75
N ASP A 127 -25.09 -10.90 -12.96
CA ASP A 127 -25.91 -12.06 -12.66
C ASP A 127 -27.25 -11.69 -12.00
N ASN A 128 -27.27 -10.61 -11.22
CA ASN A 128 -28.47 -10.09 -10.56
C ASN A 128 -29.24 -9.06 -11.39
N GLY A 129 -28.83 -8.76 -12.65
CA GLY A 129 -29.45 -7.76 -13.52
C GLY A 129 -29.32 -6.31 -13.00
N LYS A 130 -28.31 -6.03 -12.14
CA LYS A 130 -28.05 -4.71 -11.56
C LYS A 130 -26.84 -4.07 -12.21
N GLN A 131 -26.88 -2.75 -12.34
CA GLN A 131 -25.71 -1.99 -12.77
C GLN A 131 -24.80 -1.70 -11.55
N TYR A 132 -23.55 -2.12 -11.62
CA TYR A 132 -22.57 -1.80 -10.62
C TYR A 132 -22.15 -0.32 -10.73
N LYS A 133 -22.19 0.40 -9.60
CA LYS A 133 -21.78 1.82 -9.56
C LYS A 133 -20.81 2.03 -8.39
N LEU A 134 -19.61 2.49 -8.72
CA LEU A 134 -18.68 3.07 -7.75
C LEU A 134 -18.95 4.56 -7.58
N SER A 135 -18.63 5.13 -6.41
CA SER A 135 -18.61 6.58 -6.26
C SER A 135 -17.57 7.19 -7.20
N SER A 136 -17.84 8.38 -7.74
CA SER A 136 -16.91 9.08 -8.64
C SER A 136 -15.56 9.35 -7.97
N TYR A 137 -15.58 9.71 -6.69
CA TYR A 137 -14.37 9.93 -5.89
C TYR A 137 -13.49 8.68 -5.82
N TYR A 138 -14.08 7.54 -5.47
CA TYR A 138 -13.32 6.28 -5.35
C TYR A 138 -12.83 5.79 -6.70
N THR A 139 -13.66 5.90 -7.73
CA THR A 139 -13.26 5.60 -9.12
C THR A 139 -12.06 6.43 -9.57
N GLY A 140 -12.06 7.73 -9.29
CA GLY A 140 -10.95 8.63 -9.62
C GLY A 140 -9.63 8.19 -8.98
N ARG A 141 -9.66 7.84 -7.70
CA ARG A 141 -8.46 7.37 -6.98
C ARG A 141 -7.91 6.08 -7.54
N ILE A 142 -8.77 5.07 -7.78
CA ILE A 142 -8.32 3.79 -8.32
C ILE A 142 -7.82 3.94 -9.77
N LYS A 143 -8.47 4.79 -10.57
CA LYS A 143 -8.03 5.14 -11.92
C LYS A 143 -6.62 5.74 -11.92
N ASN A 144 -6.36 6.70 -11.05
CA ASN A 144 -5.03 7.30 -10.90
C ASN A 144 -3.99 6.28 -10.45
N LEU A 145 -4.34 5.41 -9.49
CA LEU A 145 -3.46 4.34 -9.03
C LEU A 145 -3.07 3.39 -10.17
N HIS A 146 -4.07 2.99 -10.98
CA HIS A 146 -3.83 2.17 -12.16
C HIS A 146 -2.97 2.88 -13.21
N ALA A 147 -3.21 4.17 -13.45
CA ALA A 147 -2.41 4.95 -14.38
C ALA A 147 -0.94 5.01 -13.94
N LEU A 148 -0.68 5.28 -12.65
CA LEU A 148 0.68 5.28 -12.07
C LEU A 148 1.33 3.89 -12.13
N LEU A 149 0.56 2.81 -11.91
CA LEU A 149 1.06 1.43 -11.98
C LEU A 149 1.59 1.08 -13.37
N GLN A 150 1.08 1.71 -14.44
CA GLN A 150 1.59 1.51 -15.79
C GLN A 150 3.03 2.00 -15.97
N SER A 151 3.59 2.70 -14.98
CA SER A 151 5.04 3.03 -14.93
C SER A 151 5.94 1.77 -14.96
N ILE A 152 5.40 0.60 -14.67
CA ILE A 152 6.12 -0.69 -14.85
C ILE A 152 6.45 -0.92 -16.33
N LEU A 153 5.63 -0.40 -17.26
CA LEU A 153 5.77 -0.61 -18.70
C LEU A 153 6.19 0.63 -19.47
N ILE A 154 5.76 1.79 -18.99
CA ILE A 154 5.89 3.06 -19.71
C ILE A 154 6.78 3.97 -18.87
N PRO A 155 7.88 4.49 -19.40
CA PRO A 155 8.69 5.46 -18.68
C PRO A 155 7.86 6.66 -18.23
N MET A 156 7.86 6.94 -16.93
CA MET A 156 7.17 8.09 -16.34
C MET A 156 8.15 8.94 -15.57
N GLU A 157 8.00 10.25 -15.70
CA GLU A 157 8.73 11.23 -14.92
C GLU A 157 7.75 11.95 -13.98
N MET A 158 7.98 11.79 -12.67
CA MET A 158 7.18 12.45 -11.64
C MET A 158 7.73 13.85 -11.39
N LYS A 159 6.99 14.88 -11.82
CA LYS A 159 7.38 16.29 -11.59
C LYS A 159 7.24 16.73 -10.13
N THR A 160 6.36 16.06 -9.41
CA THR A 160 6.13 16.25 -7.97
C THR A 160 6.12 14.91 -7.27
N LYS A 161 6.28 14.89 -5.96
CA LYS A 161 6.16 13.65 -5.18
C LYS A 161 4.68 13.22 -5.16
N MET A 162 4.40 11.96 -5.52
CA MET A 162 3.03 11.45 -5.65
C MET A 162 2.60 10.60 -4.45
N TRP A 163 3.56 10.12 -3.66
CA TRP A 163 3.35 9.19 -2.54
C TRP A 163 4.30 9.49 -1.38
N SER A 164 3.97 8.95 -0.22
CA SER A 164 4.87 8.82 0.92
C SER A 164 5.27 7.37 1.09
N ILE A 165 6.57 7.09 1.20
CA ILE A 165 7.11 5.76 1.51
C ILE A 165 8.18 5.92 2.59
N VAL A 166 8.10 5.07 3.62
CA VAL A 166 9.07 4.96 4.70
C VAL A 166 9.54 3.52 4.78
N VAL A 167 10.85 3.32 4.88
CA VAL A 167 11.47 2.00 5.09
C VAL A 167 12.29 2.08 6.37
N GLU A 168 11.92 1.26 7.36
CA GLU A 168 12.54 1.29 8.68
C GLU A 168 12.99 -0.10 9.12
N LYS A 169 14.02 -0.12 9.99
CA LYS A 169 14.53 -1.35 10.59
C LYS A 169 13.63 -1.79 11.74
N VAL A 170 13.19 -3.05 11.72
CA VAL A 170 12.24 -3.58 12.72
C VAL A 170 12.66 -4.98 13.15
N LYS A 171 12.54 -5.27 14.44
CA LYS A 171 12.84 -6.59 15.01
C LYS A 171 11.74 -7.61 14.73
N TYR A 172 11.48 -7.95 13.48
CA TYR A 172 10.54 -9.03 13.14
C TYR A 172 11.26 -10.38 13.08
N SER A 173 10.51 -11.44 13.38
CA SER A 173 10.97 -12.80 13.11
C SER A 173 11.01 -13.05 11.60
N LYS A 174 11.98 -13.86 11.16
CA LYS A 174 12.09 -14.27 9.73
C LYS A 174 10.90 -15.07 9.23
N ASP A 175 10.09 -15.60 10.13
CA ASP A 175 8.92 -16.44 9.84
C ASP A 175 7.61 -15.61 9.80
N ILE A 176 7.69 -14.31 10.02
CA ILE A 176 6.54 -13.42 10.02
C ILE A 176 6.44 -12.67 8.69
N PHE A 177 5.28 -12.74 8.07
CA PHE A 177 4.84 -11.89 6.97
C PHE A 177 3.62 -11.10 7.42
N ASN A 178 3.78 -9.80 7.59
CA ASN A 178 2.72 -8.92 8.07
C ASN A 178 2.43 -7.87 6.99
N TYR A 179 1.47 -8.19 6.12
CA TYR A 179 0.95 -7.28 5.10
C TYR A 179 -0.39 -6.71 5.55
N LYS A 180 -0.56 -5.42 5.36
CA LYS A 180 -1.80 -4.69 5.63
C LYS A 180 -2.05 -3.70 4.50
N ASP A 181 -3.31 -3.51 4.17
CA ASP A 181 -3.74 -2.45 3.27
C ASP A 181 -5.02 -1.79 3.78
N GLU A 182 -5.19 -0.55 3.42
CA GLU A 182 -6.42 0.21 3.57
C GLU A 182 -6.71 0.87 2.22
N THR A 183 -7.65 0.27 1.50
CA THR A 183 -7.89 0.57 0.10
C THR A 183 -8.67 1.85 -0.14
N LYS A 184 -9.38 2.37 0.87
CA LYS A 184 -10.16 3.62 0.74
C LYS A 184 -9.25 4.84 0.57
N ASN A 185 -8.15 4.90 1.34
CA ASN A 185 -7.16 5.96 1.26
C ASN A 185 -5.85 5.49 0.60
N LEU A 186 -5.82 4.25 0.09
CA LEU A 186 -4.69 3.66 -0.64
C LEU A 186 -3.40 3.64 0.20
N ASN A 187 -3.52 3.11 1.42
CA ASN A 187 -2.39 2.87 2.30
C ASN A 187 -1.97 1.41 2.24
N ALA A 188 -0.70 1.15 2.40
CA ALA A 188 -0.16 -0.20 2.54
C ALA A 188 0.98 -0.24 3.55
N SER A 189 1.09 -1.34 4.28
CA SER A 189 2.21 -1.65 5.15
C SER A 189 2.65 -3.09 4.95
N LEU A 190 3.94 -3.29 4.99
CA LEU A 190 4.57 -4.61 4.95
C LEU A 190 5.66 -4.67 6.00
N ALA A 191 5.68 -5.72 6.81
CA ALA A 191 6.81 -6.01 7.67
C ALA A 191 7.22 -7.49 7.56
N MET A 192 8.50 -7.72 7.38
CA MET A 192 9.10 -9.03 7.26
C MET A 192 10.61 -8.96 7.50
N ASN A 193 11.25 -10.08 7.82
CA ASN A 193 12.67 -10.13 8.14
C ASN A 193 13.05 -9.11 9.25
N ASP A 194 13.88 -8.13 8.89
CA ASP A 194 14.39 -7.07 9.76
C ASP A 194 13.98 -5.68 9.31
N PHE A 195 12.92 -5.56 8.49
CA PHE A 195 12.43 -4.29 7.98
C PHE A 195 10.91 -4.19 7.95
N GLY A 196 10.43 -2.95 7.93
CA GLY A 196 9.05 -2.61 7.63
C GLY A 196 8.97 -1.48 6.63
N ILE A 197 7.94 -1.51 5.78
CA ILE A 197 7.61 -0.49 4.80
C ILE A 197 6.22 0.04 5.10
N ILE A 198 6.06 1.36 5.09
CA ILE A 198 4.76 2.04 5.15
C ILE A 198 4.63 2.92 3.91
N ALA A 199 3.48 2.87 3.25
CA ALA A 199 3.20 3.65 2.06
C ALA A 199 1.80 4.28 2.10
N CYS A 200 1.73 5.58 1.75
CA CYS A 200 0.52 6.28 1.33
C CYS A 200 0.67 6.54 -0.17
N LEU A 201 -0.11 5.83 -1.00
CA LEU A 201 0.17 5.70 -2.43
C LEU A 201 -0.29 6.89 -3.29
N GLN A 202 -1.07 7.82 -2.73
CA GLN A 202 -1.60 9.00 -3.43
C GLN A 202 -1.78 10.20 -2.50
N ASP A 203 -0.83 10.45 -1.65
CA ASP A 203 -0.89 11.54 -0.68
C ASP A 203 -0.01 12.75 -1.04
N ASN A 204 0.61 12.73 -2.22
CA ASN A 204 1.53 13.77 -2.70
C ASN A 204 2.73 14.04 -1.75
N GLY A 205 3.12 13.05 -0.95
CA GLY A 205 4.19 13.17 0.03
C GLY A 205 3.81 13.92 1.32
N HIS A 206 2.54 14.28 1.49
CA HIS A 206 2.10 15.10 2.63
C HIS A 206 2.19 14.35 3.95
N ASN A 207 1.91 13.05 4.00
CA ASN A 207 2.01 12.27 5.23
C ASN A 207 3.45 12.08 5.69
N LEU A 208 4.40 11.97 4.75
CA LEU A 208 5.82 11.96 5.10
C LEU A 208 6.23 13.28 5.75
N LYS A 209 5.77 14.41 5.19
CA LYS A 209 6.02 15.74 5.76
C LYS A 209 5.34 15.93 7.12
N PHE A 210 4.11 15.45 7.28
CA PHE A 210 3.37 15.52 8.56
C PHE A 210 4.10 14.76 9.68
N ASN A 211 4.66 13.60 9.36
CA ASN A 211 5.37 12.74 10.31
C ASN A 211 6.91 12.93 10.28
N GLU A 212 7.42 13.98 9.62
CA GLU A 212 8.85 14.17 9.33
C GLU A 212 9.73 14.13 10.58
N THR A 213 9.30 14.77 11.64
CA THR A 213 10.06 14.81 12.91
C THR A 213 10.24 13.40 13.47
N ILE A 214 9.20 12.58 13.42
CA ILE A 214 9.26 11.20 13.92
C ILE A 214 10.19 10.38 13.04
N VAL A 215 9.94 10.41 11.71
CA VAL A 215 10.70 9.62 10.75
C VAL A 215 12.21 9.96 10.80
N ASN A 216 12.56 11.24 10.91
CA ASN A 216 13.96 11.66 11.01
C ASN A 216 14.63 11.14 12.29
N ASN A 217 13.87 11.03 13.39
CA ASN A 217 14.40 10.53 14.66
C ASN A 217 14.53 8.98 14.69
N LEU A 218 13.96 8.25 13.73
CA LEU A 218 14.09 6.80 13.64
C LEU A 218 15.40 6.32 13.03
N SER A 219 16.20 7.23 12.46
CA SER A 219 17.46 6.85 11.81
C SER A 219 18.38 6.05 12.73
N GLY A 220 18.72 4.83 12.33
CA GLY A 220 19.57 3.92 13.08
C GLY A 220 18.88 3.16 14.22
N ILE A 221 17.59 3.37 14.43
CA ILE A 221 16.81 2.65 15.43
C ILE A 221 16.36 1.30 14.85
N ASN A 222 16.54 0.22 15.61
CA ASN A 222 15.97 -1.08 15.30
C ASN A 222 14.68 -1.25 16.10
N MET A 223 13.56 -0.82 15.52
CA MET A 223 12.28 -0.69 16.22
C MET A 223 11.76 -2.00 16.78
N HIS A 224 11.10 -1.94 17.93
CA HIS A 224 10.21 -3.01 18.39
C HIS A 224 8.97 -3.08 17.47
N PRO A 225 8.39 -4.26 17.17
CA PRO A 225 7.21 -4.36 16.32
C PRO A 225 6.05 -3.45 16.70
N ILE A 226 5.79 -3.24 18.01
CA ILE A 226 4.70 -2.33 18.45
C ILE A 226 4.97 -0.87 18.05
N GLN A 227 6.23 -0.44 18.00
CA GLN A 227 6.61 0.90 17.54
C GLN A 227 6.35 1.06 16.04
N PHE A 228 6.63 0.00 15.26
CA PHE A 228 6.32 0.00 13.84
C PHE A 228 4.81 0.02 13.60
N GLU A 229 4.03 -0.73 14.38
CA GLU A 229 2.57 -0.68 14.31
C GLU A 229 2.02 0.72 14.68
N GLU A 230 2.63 1.39 15.67
CA GLU A 230 2.26 2.77 16.00
C GLU A 230 2.59 3.73 14.84
N LEU A 231 3.76 3.59 14.23
CA LEU A 231 4.14 4.40 13.07
C LEU A 231 3.16 4.18 11.90
N TRP A 232 2.79 2.92 11.64
CA TRP A 232 1.74 2.59 10.67
C TRP A 232 0.42 3.30 10.99
N CYS A 233 -0.03 3.22 12.24
CA CYS A 233 -1.27 3.86 12.69
C CYS A 233 -1.22 5.39 12.53
N ARG A 234 -0.06 6.03 12.74
CA ARG A 234 0.13 7.47 12.54
C ARG A 234 -0.01 7.86 11.08
N PHE A 235 0.61 7.10 10.16
CA PHE A 235 0.46 7.32 8.72
C PHE A 235 -0.97 7.05 8.26
N LEU A 236 -1.58 5.99 8.74
CA LEU A 236 -2.97 5.64 8.42
C LEU A 236 -3.94 6.75 8.86
N TYR A 237 -3.81 7.23 10.10
CA TYR A 237 -4.70 8.22 10.67
C TYR A 237 -4.45 9.62 10.07
N SER A 238 -3.20 10.02 9.89
CA SER A 238 -2.89 11.29 9.22
C SER A 238 -3.41 11.30 7.76
N ASN A 239 -3.31 10.17 7.05
CA ASN A 239 -3.87 10.09 5.69
C ASN A 239 -5.41 10.10 5.67
N TYR A 240 -6.05 9.62 6.72
CA TYR A 240 -7.50 9.79 6.91
C TYR A 240 -7.88 11.26 7.13
N LEU A 241 -7.06 12.02 7.86
CA LEU A 241 -7.26 13.45 8.11
C LEU A 241 -6.87 14.34 6.92
N LEU A 242 -6.12 13.80 5.95
CA LEU A 242 -5.64 14.58 4.82
C LEU A 242 -6.74 14.85 3.80
N HIS A 243 -7.05 16.12 3.59
CA HIS A 243 -7.88 16.61 2.51
C HIS A 243 -6.98 17.19 1.42
N ASN A 244 -6.80 16.47 0.34
CA ASN A 244 -5.97 16.89 -0.79
C ASN A 244 -6.66 16.62 -2.12
N SER A 245 -6.25 17.34 -3.16
CA SER A 245 -6.58 16.98 -4.53
C SER A 245 -5.72 15.80 -4.98
N THR A 246 -6.40 14.79 -5.52
CA THR A 246 -5.76 13.63 -6.15
C THR A 246 -5.89 13.65 -7.67
N GLU A 247 -6.14 14.81 -8.25
CA GLU A 247 -6.21 14.96 -9.70
C GLU A 247 -4.81 15.01 -10.30
N PHE A 248 -4.37 13.88 -10.84
CA PHE A 248 -3.10 13.79 -11.55
C PHE A 248 -3.27 14.11 -13.02
N LYS A 249 -2.32 14.84 -13.55
CA LYS A 249 -2.19 15.09 -15.00
C LYS A 249 -1.12 14.19 -15.58
N PHE A 250 -1.47 13.58 -16.70
CA PHE A 250 -0.59 12.70 -17.46
C PHE A 250 -0.37 13.31 -18.85
N GLU A 251 0.80 13.87 -19.07
CA GLU A 251 1.14 14.55 -20.33
C GLU A 251 2.17 13.75 -21.11
N ASN A 252 1.89 13.50 -22.38
CA ASN A 252 2.84 12.82 -23.26
C ASN A 252 3.97 13.77 -23.67
N GLU A 253 5.20 13.42 -23.35
CA GLU A 253 6.39 14.12 -23.80
C GLU A 253 7.35 13.14 -24.48
N ASN A 254 7.39 13.17 -25.80
CA ASN A 254 8.19 12.25 -26.63
C ASN A 254 7.84 10.76 -26.35
N GLU A 255 8.74 10.02 -25.69
CA GLU A 255 8.57 8.58 -25.39
C GLU A 255 8.23 8.31 -23.91
N LYS A 256 8.06 9.35 -23.09
CA LYS A 256 7.72 9.26 -21.68
C LYS A 256 6.42 10.00 -21.36
N ILE A 257 5.87 9.72 -20.21
CA ILE A 257 4.73 10.44 -19.64
C ILE A 257 5.23 11.28 -18.47
N LEU A 258 4.93 12.59 -18.52
CA LEU A 258 5.11 13.47 -17.38
C LEU A 258 3.87 13.36 -16.48
N VAL A 259 4.12 13.15 -15.20
CA VAL A 259 3.06 13.10 -14.20
C VAL A 259 3.21 14.27 -13.25
N SER A 260 2.15 15.04 -13.11
CA SER A 260 2.11 16.17 -12.17
C SER A 260 0.79 16.19 -11.40
N ASN A 261 0.82 16.80 -10.24
CA ASN A 261 -0.37 17.28 -9.55
C ASN A 261 -0.22 18.80 -9.42
N ASP A 262 -1.01 19.55 -10.19
CA ASP A 262 -0.95 21.01 -10.20
C ASP A 262 -1.71 21.63 -9.03
N ASN A 263 -2.58 20.88 -8.40
CA ASN A 263 -3.31 21.35 -7.24
C ASN A 263 -2.59 20.94 -5.95
N ASN A 264 -1.82 21.86 -5.39
CA ASN A 264 -1.10 21.69 -4.14
C ASN A 264 -1.94 22.08 -2.90
N GLU A 265 -3.25 22.31 -3.07
CA GLU A 265 -4.11 22.59 -1.93
C GLU A 265 -4.30 21.32 -1.13
N PHE A 266 -3.91 21.38 0.12
CA PHE A 266 -4.11 20.29 1.08
C PHE A 266 -4.33 20.89 2.48
N GLU A 267 -5.07 20.16 3.27
CA GLU A 267 -5.34 20.50 4.67
C GLU A 267 -5.40 19.20 5.47
N PHE A 268 -4.85 19.22 6.67
CA PHE A 268 -5.10 18.16 7.64
C PHE A 268 -6.20 18.58 8.59
N GLY A 269 -7.18 17.71 8.78
CA GLY A 269 -8.17 17.85 9.84
C GLY A 269 -7.50 17.83 11.22
N GLU A 270 -8.25 18.20 12.24
CA GLU A 270 -7.77 18.20 13.62
C GLU A 270 -7.45 16.79 14.09
N TRP A 271 -6.30 16.63 14.77
CA TRP A 271 -5.91 15.38 15.40
C TRP A 271 -6.75 15.15 16.66
N ASP A 272 -7.41 13.99 16.74
CA ASP A 272 -8.21 13.56 17.88
C ASP A 272 -7.57 12.32 18.52
N ASP A 273 -7.03 12.48 19.73
CA ASP A 273 -6.35 11.41 20.46
C ASP A 273 -7.26 10.24 20.79
N LYS A 274 -8.56 10.50 21.00
CA LYS A 274 -9.52 9.44 21.25
C LYS A 274 -9.75 8.58 20.00
N MET A 275 -9.85 9.21 18.84
CA MET A 275 -9.98 8.50 17.57
C MET A 275 -8.68 7.78 17.22
N PHE A 276 -7.53 8.40 17.44
CA PHE A 276 -6.25 7.77 17.22
C PHE A 276 -6.05 6.55 18.13
N SER A 277 -6.44 6.62 19.41
CA SER A 277 -6.37 5.47 20.32
C SER A 277 -7.25 4.29 19.88
N GLN A 278 -8.39 4.54 19.20
CA GLN A 278 -9.18 3.48 18.60
C GLN A 278 -8.46 2.81 17.42
N VAL A 279 -7.76 3.60 16.61
CA VAL A 279 -6.90 3.07 15.53
C VAL A 279 -5.80 2.20 16.12
N LEU A 280 -5.06 2.69 17.11
CA LEU A 280 -4.02 1.92 17.82
C LEU A 280 -4.56 0.61 18.40
N ALA A 281 -5.69 0.64 19.09
CA ALA A 281 -6.29 -0.55 19.70
C ALA A 281 -6.59 -1.65 18.67
N ASN A 282 -6.95 -1.28 17.45
CA ASN A 282 -7.17 -2.25 16.38
C ASN A 282 -5.89 -3.00 15.97
N TYR A 283 -4.76 -2.29 15.93
CA TYR A 283 -3.47 -2.85 15.51
C TYR A 283 -2.65 -3.40 16.67
N TRP A 284 -2.93 -2.98 17.92
CA TRP A 284 -2.28 -3.48 19.12
C TRP A 284 -2.99 -4.68 19.76
N LYS A 285 -4.05 -5.18 19.15
CA LYS A 285 -4.73 -6.41 19.56
C LYS A 285 -3.82 -7.60 19.84
N PRO A 286 -2.77 -7.86 19.02
CA PRO A 286 -1.86 -8.98 19.28
C PRO A 286 -1.18 -8.91 20.67
N TRP A 287 -1.01 -7.71 21.23
CA TRP A 287 -0.46 -7.50 22.58
C TRP A 287 -1.53 -7.43 23.67
N GLY A 288 -2.80 -7.59 23.33
CA GLY A 288 -3.91 -7.56 24.28
C GLY A 288 -4.23 -6.17 24.83
N ILE A 289 -3.70 -5.09 24.23
CA ILE A 289 -3.89 -3.72 24.68
C ILE A 289 -5.23 -3.18 24.22
N THR A 290 -6.03 -2.69 25.13
CA THR A 290 -7.40 -2.19 24.89
C THR A 290 -7.42 -0.66 24.70
N THR A 291 -8.50 -0.14 24.11
CA THR A 291 -8.69 1.33 23.96
C THR A 291 -8.66 2.06 25.31
N GLN A 292 -9.18 1.44 26.38
CA GLN A 292 -9.20 2.04 27.72
C GLN A 292 -7.79 2.15 28.33
N GLU A 293 -6.89 1.23 27.99
CA GLU A 293 -5.50 1.28 28.42
C GLU A 293 -4.69 2.29 27.61
N ILE A 294 -5.06 2.47 26.32
CA ILE A 294 -4.38 3.41 25.41
C ILE A 294 -4.80 4.85 25.69
N TYR A 295 -6.09 5.12 25.81
CA TYR A 295 -6.60 6.47 26.02
C TYR A 295 -6.70 6.80 27.50
N GLN A 296 -5.79 7.65 27.96
CA GLN A 296 -5.74 8.10 29.35
C GLN A 296 -6.41 9.47 29.51
N TYR A 297 -7.23 9.62 30.54
CA TYR A 297 -7.84 10.91 30.86
C TYR A 297 -6.82 11.81 31.60
N PRO A 298 -6.72 13.10 31.27
CA PRO A 298 -7.59 13.95 30.46
C PRO A 298 -7.21 14.12 28.98
N GLY A 299 -7.10 13.05 28.19
CA GLY A 299 -7.03 13.20 26.75
C GLY A 299 -5.65 12.98 26.14
N THR A 300 -4.84 12.11 26.76
CA THR A 300 -3.57 11.68 26.17
C THR A 300 -3.65 10.22 25.72
N THR A 301 -2.99 9.93 24.63
CA THR A 301 -2.84 8.56 24.10
C THR A 301 -1.46 8.04 24.51
N ILE A 302 -1.38 6.84 25.11
CA ILE A 302 -0.07 6.25 25.38
C ILE A 302 0.65 5.98 24.06
N THR A 303 1.98 6.08 24.10
CA THR A 303 2.85 5.86 22.94
C THR A 303 4.03 4.99 23.34
N TYR A 304 4.41 4.07 22.44
CA TYR A 304 5.65 3.32 22.51
C TYR A 304 6.71 3.88 21.54
N LEU A 305 6.32 4.82 20.71
CA LEU A 305 7.20 5.37 19.68
C LEU A 305 7.97 6.61 20.17
N ILE A 306 7.29 7.52 20.88
CA ILE A 306 7.85 8.81 21.29
C ILE A 306 7.69 8.98 22.79
N ASP A 307 8.77 9.33 23.46
CA ASP A 307 8.73 9.84 24.83
C ASP A 307 8.26 11.31 24.80
N GLU A 308 7.09 11.57 25.32
CA GLU A 308 6.44 12.90 25.31
C GLU A 308 7.23 13.96 26.08
N LEU A 309 8.02 13.55 27.10
CA LEU A 309 8.82 14.48 27.92
C LEU A 309 10.07 14.93 27.19
N THR A 310 10.71 14.03 26.46
CA THR A 310 11.99 14.26 25.80
C THR A 310 11.86 14.50 24.30
N ASN A 311 10.71 14.20 23.73
CA ASN A 311 10.44 14.19 22.29
C ASN A 311 11.43 13.32 21.49
N LYS A 312 11.91 12.25 22.12
CA LYS A 312 12.82 11.26 21.52
C LYS A 312 12.11 9.94 21.29
N ILE A 313 12.66 9.13 20.40
CA ILE A 313 12.18 7.75 20.23
C ILE A 313 12.43 6.99 21.54
N VAL A 314 11.40 6.28 21.98
CA VAL A 314 11.50 5.35 23.13
C VAL A 314 12.50 4.26 22.78
N ASP A 315 13.42 3.95 23.68
CA ASP A 315 14.40 2.90 23.45
C ASP A 315 13.70 1.54 23.28
N PRO A 316 13.80 0.89 22.09
CA PRO A 316 13.17 -0.40 21.82
C PRO A 316 13.51 -1.49 22.83
N GLU A 317 14.71 -1.42 23.45
CA GLU A 317 15.17 -2.42 24.41
C GLU A 317 14.47 -2.29 25.78
N THR A 318 13.81 -1.16 26.04
CA THR A 318 13.04 -0.95 27.28
C THR A 318 11.60 -1.49 27.19
N ILE A 319 11.15 -1.86 25.99
CA ILE A 319 9.81 -2.38 25.74
C ILE A 319 9.75 -3.86 26.12
N SER A 320 9.02 -4.19 27.18
CA SER A 320 8.91 -5.55 27.72
C SER A 320 7.75 -6.37 27.14
N LEU A 321 7.19 -5.94 26.00
CA LEU A 321 6.13 -6.68 25.30
C LEU A 321 6.70 -7.81 24.45
N PRO A 322 5.99 -8.95 24.35
CA PRO A 322 6.41 -10.04 23.46
C PRO A 322 6.27 -9.66 21.99
N TRP A 323 7.12 -10.22 21.16
CA TRP A 323 7.12 -10.02 19.71
C TRP A 323 7.51 -11.30 18.95
#